data_a60733b83631ab71dca12063068e093f
#
_entry.id   a60733b83631ab71dca12063068e093f
#
_cell.length_a   1.000
_cell.length_b   1.000
_cell.length_c   1.000
_cell.angle_alpha   90.00
_cell.angle_beta   90.00
_cell.angle_gamma   90.00
#
_symmetry.space_group_name_H-M   'P 1'
#
loop_
_entity.id
_entity.type
_entity.pdbx_description
1 polymer ?
#
loop_
_entity_poly.entity_id
_entity_poly.type
_entity_poly.pdbx_seq_one_letter_code
_entity_poly.pdbx_strand_id
1 'polypeptide(L)'
;MPQTIVLDFETFYSQSYGLKKYTTEHYIRDEQFQVIGFAYKVDDGETHWVTGTDRQITEALQGLDIPNAYLICHNMAFDGAILAWRYGIKPKYYLDTLSMARPVTGLTVGGSLAALAKKYLLDEKGTEVVNALGLRREDFPADQLARYGEYCKHDVDLTYGLYHVFKQWNPPKELYIQDLMIRMFTDPVLKLDKNVLVDHLFNVQDKKAKLMERIDATVGRDALMSNPKFAVVLQKLGVEPPMKISLRTNKEAYAFGKTDQEFKALADHHDPRVQAVVAARLGIKSTLEETRTESFIGIAERGSLPILLNYWGAHTGRASGGDKMNLQNLPRGGALRRSITVPDNHSLVAVDSAQIEARVVAWWAGQEDLVTDFRNNVDIYSSFASIVYGRTIDRKKNPNDKVEGFVGKTCILGLGYGMGPDKFKATLKIGMGGISVDMPLDEAQNTVKLYRAKYDKIAQIWKDAQAALAQMSKGFECELGVGIALRCTPEGVHLPNGTMVRYPNLRKNADGFEYDGRYGPVKIYGGKMVENIVQALARIVVFDQMAKIDIELRKCDNPEADRRYKVALTVHDEVVSVVPTTVASWCLNFMLEVMKVPPKWCSNLPVSCEGDVGNNYADAK
;
A
#
# COMPACT_ATOMS: atom_id res chain seq x y z
N MET A 1 -26.73 17.89 -12.37
CA MET A 1 -25.47 17.23 -11.91
C MET A 1 -24.34 17.92 -12.62
N PRO A 2 -23.11 17.97 -12.09
CA PRO A 2 -21.97 18.41 -12.88
C PRO A 2 -21.82 17.55 -14.14
N GLN A 3 -21.31 18.17 -15.21
CA GLN A 3 -21.02 17.48 -16.46
C GLN A 3 -20.02 16.36 -16.23
N THR A 4 -20.17 15.24 -16.92
CA THR A 4 -19.22 14.14 -16.93
C THR A 4 -18.44 14.14 -18.25
N ILE A 5 -17.13 13.96 -18.17
CA ILE A 5 -16.26 13.81 -19.34
C ILE A 5 -15.49 12.51 -19.18
N VAL A 6 -15.67 11.58 -20.11
CA VAL A 6 -14.84 10.38 -20.22
C VAL A 6 -13.69 10.70 -21.17
N LEU A 7 -12.47 10.32 -20.83
CA LEU A 7 -11.29 10.65 -21.62
C LEU A 7 -10.27 9.52 -21.58
N ASP A 8 -9.56 9.32 -22.69
CA ASP A 8 -8.44 8.38 -22.84
C ASP A 8 -7.38 8.97 -23.76
N PHE A 9 -6.09 8.92 -23.35
CA PHE A 9 -4.97 9.39 -24.15
C PHE A 9 -4.21 8.28 -24.83
N GLU A 10 -3.89 8.48 -26.10
CA GLU A 10 -2.92 7.67 -26.81
C GLU A 10 -1.57 8.38 -26.91
N THR A 11 -0.50 7.69 -26.55
CA THR A 11 0.83 8.28 -26.38
C THR A 11 1.92 7.48 -27.09
N PHE A 12 3.01 8.14 -27.46
CA PHE A 12 4.17 7.51 -28.08
C PHE A 12 4.86 6.52 -27.12
N TYR A 13 5.15 5.31 -27.60
CA TYR A 13 5.97 4.33 -26.89
C TYR A 13 6.79 3.49 -27.86
N SER A 14 7.91 2.93 -27.38
CA SER A 14 8.82 2.10 -28.16
C SER A 14 9.35 0.91 -27.34
N GLN A 15 10.20 0.08 -27.96
CA GLN A 15 10.89 -1.00 -27.24
C GLN A 15 11.80 -0.48 -26.10
N SER A 16 12.37 0.71 -26.27
CA SER A 16 13.28 1.33 -25.30
C SER A 16 12.57 2.30 -24.34
N TYR A 17 11.40 2.83 -24.70
CA TYR A 17 10.67 3.86 -23.98
C TYR A 17 9.22 3.45 -23.77
N GLY A 18 8.78 3.28 -22.51
CA GLY A 18 7.42 2.90 -22.14
C GLY A 18 7.28 2.43 -20.70
N LEU A 19 6.05 2.24 -20.25
CA LEU A 19 5.69 1.88 -18.86
C LEU A 19 6.22 0.52 -18.39
N LYS A 20 6.67 -0.35 -19.28
CA LYS A 20 7.38 -1.59 -18.90
C LYS A 20 8.74 -1.29 -18.27
N LYS A 21 9.43 -0.25 -18.72
CA LYS A 21 10.77 0.15 -18.29
C LYS A 21 10.72 1.26 -17.26
N TYR A 22 9.99 2.33 -17.53
CA TYR A 22 9.89 3.53 -16.71
C TYR A 22 8.73 3.47 -15.71
N THR A 23 8.78 4.30 -14.68
CA THR A 23 7.62 4.65 -13.87
C THR A 23 6.69 5.55 -14.68
N THR A 24 5.43 5.65 -14.30
CA THR A 24 4.47 6.57 -14.95
C THR A 24 4.98 8.01 -14.89
N GLU A 25 5.55 8.40 -13.74
CA GLU A 25 6.15 9.72 -13.53
C GLU A 25 7.28 9.98 -14.52
N HIS A 26 8.26 9.06 -14.62
CA HIS A 26 9.39 9.22 -15.54
C HIS A 26 8.91 9.26 -16.99
N TYR A 27 8.01 8.34 -17.38
CA TYR A 27 7.49 8.28 -18.73
C TYR A 27 6.80 9.58 -19.16
N ILE A 28 5.92 10.16 -18.33
CA ILE A 28 5.17 11.36 -18.71
C ILE A 28 6.05 12.63 -18.68
N ARG A 29 7.02 12.72 -17.76
CA ARG A 29 7.89 13.91 -17.61
C ARG A 29 9.13 13.89 -18.50
N ASP A 30 9.42 12.78 -19.17
CA ASP A 30 10.53 12.65 -20.11
C ASP A 30 10.33 13.52 -21.36
N GLU A 31 11.44 13.96 -21.95
CA GLU A 31 11.44 14.80 -23.17
C GLU A 31 10.89 14.05 -24.39
N GLN A 32 11.00 12.73 -24.42
CA GLN A 32 10.47 11.89 -25.50
C GLN A 32 8.95 11.77 -25.49
N PHE A 33 8.29 12.19 -24.40
CA PHE A 33 6.85 12.04 -24.25
C PHE A 33 6.10 12.83 -25.34
N GLN A 34 5.15 12.16 -25.99
CA GLN A 34 4.30 12.77 -27.00
C GLN A 34 2.88 12.20 -26.89
N VAL A 35 1.89 13.08 -26.90
CA VAL A 35 0.49 12.70 -27.10
C VAL A 35 0.26 12.53 -28.60
N ILE A 36 -0.20 11.36 -29.02
CA ILE A 36 -0.61 11.09 -30.40
C ILE A 36 -2.00 11.68 -30.65
N GLY A 37 -2.89 11.49 -29.68
CA GLY A 37 -4.23 12.03 -29.67
C GLY A 37 -4.97 11.62 -28.39
N PHE A 38 -6.23 12.04 -28.30
CA PHE A 38 -7.11 11.61 -27.22
C PHE A 38 -8.55 11.47 -27.73
N ALA A 39 -9.30 10.55 -27.13
CA ALA A 39 -10.73 10.49 -27.34
C ALA A 39 -11.46 10.99 -26.10
N TYR A 40 -12.64 11.56 -26.30
CA TYR A 40 -13.49 12.02 -25.21
C TYR A 40 -14.97 11.86 -25.52
N LYS A 41 -15.75 11.75 -24.46
CA LYS A 41 -17.22 11.71 -24.51
C LYS A 41 -17.76 12.64 -23.41
N VAL A 42 -18.71 13.49 -23.76
CA VAL A 42 -19.37 14.41 -22.83
C VAL A 42 -20.77 13.89 -22.54
N ASP A 43 -21.01 13.56 -21.27
CA ASP A 43 -22.27 12.96 -20.81
C ASP A 43 -22.67 11.76 -21.71
N ASP A 44 -23.92 11.73 -22.21
CA ASP A 44 -24.43 10.68 -23.11
C ASP A 44 -24.22 11.01 -24.61
N GLY A 45 -23.38 12.01 -24.94
CA GLY A 45 -23.14 12.46 -26.31
C GLY A 45 -22.30 11.47 -27.12
N GLU A 46 -21.94 11.87 -28.35
CA GLU A 46 -21.05 11.10 -29.21
C GLU A 46 -19.60 11.11 -28.70
N THR A 47 -18.85 10.08 -29.05
CA THR A 47 -17.42 9.98 -28.73
C THR A 47 -16.60 10.59 -29.85
N HIS A 48 -15.71 11.51 -29.51
CA HIS A 48 -14.89 12.26 -30.42
C HIS A 48 -13.42 11.86 -30.30
N TRP A 49 -12.71 11.89 -31.43
CA TRP A 49 -11.26 11.73 -31.49
C TRP A 49 -10.60 13.03 -31.90
N VAL A 50 -9.54 13.42 -31.19
CA VAL A 50 -8.72 14.60 -31.48
C VAL A 50 -7.28 14.19 -31.63
N THR A 51 -6.67 14.54 -32.76
CA THR A 51 -5.25 14.41 -33.02
C THR A 51 -4.74 15.66 -33.72
N GLY A 52 -3.44 15.91 -33.70
CA GLY A 52 -2.86 17.08 -34.30
C GLY A 52 -1.58 17.53 -33.57
N THR A 53 -1.14 18.75 -33.82
CA THR A 53 0.01 19.35 -33.13
C THR A 53 -0.30 19.52 -31.64
N ASP A 54 0.75 19.67 -30.80
CA ASP A 54 0.56 19.89 -29.36
C ASP A 54 -0.31 21.12 -29.06
N ARG A 55 -0.23 22.15 -29.93
CA ARG A 55 -1.10 23.32 -29.86
C ARG A 55 -2.57 22.95 -30.10
N GLN A 56 -2.87 22.17 -31.13
CA GLN A 56 -4.24 21.74 -31.44
C GLN A 56 -4.82 20.84 -30.34
N ILE A 57 -4.02 19.93 -29.80
CA ILE A 57 -4.40 19.12 -28.64
C ILE A 57 -4.71 20.03 -27.44
N THR A 58 -3.86 21.00 -27.13
CA THR A 58 -4.06 21.96 -26.03
C THR A 58 -5.33 22.78 -26.22
N GLU A 59 -5.55 23.36 -27.42
CA GLU A 59 -6.74 24.13 -27.74
C GLU A 59 -8.02 23.30 -27.60
N ALA A 60 -8.01 22.04 -28.04
CA ALA A 60 -9.13 21.12 -27.90
C ALA A 60 -9.43 20.79 -26.41
N LEU A 61 -8.39 20.49 -25.60
CA LEU A 61 -8.56 20.24 -24.18
C LEU A 61 -9.07 21.47 -23.41
N GLN A 62 -8.62 22.67 -23.78
CA GLN A 62 -9.09 23.93 -23.20
C GLN A 62 -10.55 24.24 -23.60
N GLY A 63 -10.99 23.74 -24.75
CA GLY A 63 -12.38 23.86 -25.21
C GLY A 63 -13.35 22.97 -24.41
N LEU A 64 -12.85 21.98 -23.67
CA LEU A 64 -13.63 21.14 -22.76
C LEU A 64 -13.63 21.77 -21.35
N ASP A 65 -14.80 21.88 -20.73
CA ASP A 65 -14.93 22.44 -19.38
C ASP A 65 -14.50 21.44 -18.29
N ILE A 66 -13.31 20.82 -18.48
CA ILE A 66 -12.74 19.81 -17.56
C ILE A 66 -12.63 20.36 -16.11
N PRO A 67 -12.22 21.63 -15.86
CA PRO A 67 -12.11 22.13 -14.49
C PRO A 67 -13.42 22.11 -13.69
N ASN A 68 -14.57 22.17 -14.35
CA ASN A 68 -15.87 22.09 -13.70
C ASN A 68 -16.55 20.71 -13.82
N ALA A 69 -15.95 19.79 -14.56
CA ALA A 69 -16.50 18.46 -14.84
C ALA A 69 -16.01 17.38 -13.88
N TYR A 70 -16.73 16.28 -13.86
CA TYR A 70 -16.29 14.99 -13.33
C TYR A 70 -15.58 14.23 -14.45
N LEU A 71 -14.27 14.06 -14.32
CA LEU A 71 -13.45 13.35 -15.30
C LEU A 71 -13.44 11.84 -14.98
N ILE A 72 -13.75 11.02 -15.99
CA ILE A 72 -13.79 9.56 -15.91
C ILE A 72 -12.70 8.99 -16.82
N CYS A 73 -11.80 8.17 -16.29
CA CYS A 73 -10.82 7.42 -17.07
C CYS A 73 -10.71 5.98 -16.54
N HIS A 74 -10.06 5.12 -17.29
CA HIS A 74 -9.65 3.80 -16.81
C HIS A 74 -8.16 3.80 -16.47
N ASN A 75 -7.80 3.66 -15.18
CA ASN A 75 -6.46 3.88 -14.65
C ASN A 75 -6.08 5.37 -14.65
N MET A 76 -6.96 6.17 -14.09
CA MET A 76 -6.94 7.64 -14.02
C MET A 76 -5.58 8.26 -13.66
N ALA A 77 -4.73 7.57 -12.91
CA ALA A 77 -3.41 8.10 -12.56
C ALA A 77 -2.56 8.42 -13.80
N PHE A 78 -2.74 7.71 -14.90
CA PHE A 78 -2.04 7.97 -16.15
C PHE A 78 -2.59 9.21 -16.87
N ASP A 79 -3.86 9.19 -17.22
CA ASP A 79 -4.51 10.28 -17.96
C ASP A 79 -4.60 11.57 -17.16
N GLY A 80 -4.91 11.45 -15.87
CA GLY A 80 -4.94 12.58 -14.94
C GLY A 80 -3.57 13.24 -14.76
N ALA A 81 -2.48 12.46 -14.79
CA ALA A 81 -1.13 13.02 -14.74
C ALA A 81 -0.74 13.71 -16.06
N ILE A 82 -1.12 13.17 -17.20
CA ILE A 82 -0.93 13.84 -18.49
C ILE A 82 -1.63 15.20 -18.48
N LEU A 83 -2.93 15.23 -18.14
CA LEU A 83 -3.68 16.50 -18.03
C LEU A 83 -3.02 17.49 -17.07
N ALA A 84 -2.66 17.04 -15.87
CA ALA A 84 -2.13 17.92 -14.85
C ALA A 84 -0.70 18.41 -15.15
N TRP A 85 0.19 17.52 -15.64
CA TRP A 85 1.62 17.83 -15.77
C TRP A 85 2.01 18.40 -17.14
N ARG A 86 1.29 18.03 -18.19
CA ARG A 86 1.60 18.49 -19.57
C ARG A 86 0.72 19.66 -19.99
N TYR A 87 -0.53 19.72 -19.50
CA TYR A 87 -1.50 20.73 -19.92
C TYR A 87 -1.96 21.66 -18.77
N GLY A 88 -1.56 21.42 -17.52
CA GLY A 88 -1.96 22.24 -16.37
C GLY A 88 -3.45 22.15 -16.01
N ILE A 89 -4.18 21.18 -16.55
CA ILE A 89 -5.63 21.02 -16.40
C ILE A 89 -5.93 20.03 -15.28
N LYS A 90 -6.79 20.43 -14.34
CA LYS A 90 -7.26 19.57 -13.23
C LYS A 90 -8.78 19.59 -13.20
N PRO A 91 -9.45 18.44 -13.16
CA PRO A 91 -10.91 18.37 -13.10
C PRO A 91 -11.42 18.73 -11.69
N LYS A 92 -12.70 19.04 -11.64
CA LYS A 92 -13.41 19.18 -10.37
C LYS A 92 -13.34 17.91 -9.54
N TYR A 93 -13.43 16.73 -10.19
CA TYR A 93 -13.44 15.44 -9.55
C TYR A 93 -12.87 14.35 -10.48
N TYR A 94 -12.03 13.49 -9.94
CA TYR A 94 -11.50 12.32 -10.64
C TYR A 94 -12.33 11.07 -10.32
N LEU A 95 -12.76 10.33 -11.34
CA LEU A 95 -13.47 9.05 -11.24
C LEU A 95 -12.70 7.98 -12.02
N ASP A 96 -12.10 7.04 -11.31
CA ASP A 96 -11.29 5.97 -11.89
C ASP A 96 -12.04 4.65 -11.92
N THR A 97 -12.43 4.19 -13.11
CA THR A 97 -13.15 2.92 -13.26
C THR A 97 -12.34 1.71 -12.81
N LEU A 98 -11.01 1.75 -12.84
CA LEU A 98 -10.15 0.71 -12.27
C LEU A 98 -10.26 0.67 -10.74
N SER A 99 -10.19 1.82 -10.09
CA SER A 99 -10.36 1.92 -8.63
C SER A 99 -11.77 1.53 -8.19
N MET A 100 -12.79 1.94 -8.95
CA MET A 100 -14.19 1.56 -8.72
C MET A 100 -14.42 0.05 -8.88
N ALA A 101 -13.73 -0.60 -9.80
CA ALA A 101 -13.87 -2.04 -10.06
C ALA A 101 -13.32 -2.90 -8.91
N ARG A 102 -12.20 -2.51 -8.28
CA ARG A 102 -11.47 -3.35 -7.30
C ARG A 102 -12.32 -3.84 -6.12
N PRO A 103 -13.11 -3.01 -5.41
CA PRO A 103 -13.98 -3.49 -4.33
C PRO A 103 -15.14 -4.34 -4.84
N VAL A 104 -15.56 -4.18 -6.10
CA VAL A 104 -16.70 -4.88 -6.70
C VAL A 104 -16.29 -6.24 -7.27
N THR A 105 -15.16 -6.32 -7.96
CA THR A 105 -14.70 -7.56 -8.62
C THR A 105 -13.79 -8.39 -7.72
N GLY A 106 -13.23 -7.81 -6.65
CA GLY A 106 -12.13 -8.39 -5.89
C GLY A 106 -10.83 -8.39 -6.71
N LEU A 107 -9.78 -8.96 -6.11
CA LEU A 107 -8.45 -9.02 -6.74
C LEU A 107 -8.28 -10.19 -7.73
N THR A 108 -9.29 -11.05 -7.89
CA THR A 108 -9.24 -12.24 -8.76
C THR A 108 -9.45 -11.91 -10.22
N VAL A 109 -10.17 -10.85 -10.52
CA VAL A 109 -10.40 -10.35 -11.87
C VAL A 109 -9.26 -9.40 -12.25
N GLY A 110 -8.68 -9.57 -13.42
CA GLY A 110 -7.70 -8.62 -13.94
C GLY A 110 -8.29 -7.21 -14.03
N GLY A 111 -7.51 -6.21 -13.64
CA GLY A 111 -7.94 -4.80 -13.66
C GLY A 111 -7.79 -4.12 -15.02
N SER A 112 -7.44 -4.81 -16.11
CA SER A 112 -7.37 -4.19 -17.44
C SER A 112 -8.77 -3.92 -17.98
N LEU A 113 -8.90 -2.88 -18.81
CA LEU A 113 -10.15 -2.52 -19.50
C LEU A 113 -10.74 -3.75 -20.22
N ALA A 114 -9.91 -4.49 -20.98
CA ALA A 114 -10.32 -5.71 -21.66
C ALA A 114 -10.88 -6.80 -20.73
N ALA A 115 -10.23 -7.04 -19.59
CA ALA A 115 -10.67 -8.06 -18.64
C ALA A 115 -12.02 -7.70 -17.99
N LEU A 116 -12.21 -6.42 -17.68
CA LEU A 116 -13.43 -5.91 -17.08
C LEU A 116 -14.57 -5.85 -18.11
N ALA A 117 -14.31 -5.35 -19.31
CA ALA A 117 -15.29 -5.35 -20.41
C ALA A 117 -15.81 -6.76 -20.67
N LYS A 118 -14.93 -7.74 -20.83
CA LYS A 118 -15.31 -9.16 -20.99
C LYS A 118 -16.16 -9.69 -19.83
N LYS A 119 -15.75 -9.38 -18.57
CA LYS A 119 -16.50 -9.83 -17.38
C LYS A 119 -17.93 -9.28 -17.32
N TYR A 120 -18.12 -8.03 -17.72
CA TYR A 120 -19.41 -7.35 -17.64
C TYR A 120 -20.17 -7.35 -18.96
N LEU A 121 -19.74 -8.21 -19.93
CA LEU A 121 -20.42 -8.44 -21.19
C LEU A 121 -20.58 -7.15 -22.03
N LEU A 122 -19.57 -6.26 -21.95
CA LEU A 122 -19.41 -5.15 -22.86
C LEU A 122 -18.67 -5.61 -24.12
N ASP A 123 -18.56 -4.74 -25.12
CA ASP A 123 -17.86 -5.04 -26.36
C ASP A 123 -16.37 -5.41 -26.10
N GLU A 124 -15.79 -6.17 -27.02
CA GLU A 124 -14.38 -6.57 -26.90
C GLU A 124 -13.44 -5.41 -27.21
N LYS A 125 -12.40 -5.23 -26.37
CA LYS A 125 -11.35 -4.23 -26.59
C LYS A 125 -10.53 -4.57 -27.85
N GLY A 126 -10.27 -3.58 -28.70
CA GLY A 126 -9.41 -3.69 -29.88
C GLY A 126 -7.93 -3.98 -29.55
N THR A 127 -7.13 -4.18 -30.59
CA THR A 127 -5.70 -4.52 -30.49
C THR A 127 -4.78 -3.57 -31.27
N GLU A 128 -5.30 -2.49 -31.81
CA GLU A 128 -4.60 -1.51 -32.65
C GLU A 128 -3.39 -0.86 -31.97
N VAL A 129 -3.39 -0.79 -30.66
CA VAL A 129 -2.26 -0.29 -29.88
C VAL A 129 -0.94 -1.01 -30.21
N VAL A 130 -0.99 -2.29 -30.58
CA VAL A 130 0.21 -3.06 -30.94
C VAL A 130 0.85 -2.53 -32.24
N ASN A 131 0.07 -1.97 -33.13
CA ASN A 131 0.51 -1.43 -34.43
C ASN A 131 1.11 -0.01 -34.30
N ALA A 132 0.98 0.64 -33.15
CA ALA A 132 1.51 1.97 -32.85
C ALA A 132 2.95 1.95 -32.28
N LEU A 133 3.54 0.77 -32.03
CA LEU A 133 4.86 0.63 -31.45
C LEU A 133 5.94 1.34 -32.27
N GLY A 134 6.58 2.35 -31.70
CA GLY A 134 7.68 3.10 -32.30
C GLY A 134 7.24 4.22 -33.27
N LEU A 135 5.93 4.40 -33.45
CA LEU A 135 5.40 5.46 -34.31
C LEU A 135 5.08 6.71 -33.49
N ARG A 136 5.69 7.83 -33.89
CA ARG A 136 5.26 9.16 -33.46
C ARG A 136 4.06 9.61 -34.26
N ARG A 137 3.34 10.62 -33.76
CA ARG A 137 2.14 11.11 -34.47
C ARG A 137 2.38 11.42 -35.95
N GLU A 138 3.50 12.03 -36.26
CA GLU A 138 3.92 12.39 -37.64
C GLU A 138 4.29 11.20 -38.52
N ASP A 139 4.56 10.04 -37.94
CA ASP A 139 4.95 8.82 -38.63
C ASP A 139 3.74 7.97 -39.05
N PHE A 140 2.54 8.26 -38.52
CA PHE A 140 1.36 7.49 -38.86
C PHE A 140 0.85 7.77 -40.28
N PRO A 141 0.62 6.73 -41.11
CA PRO A 141 -0.24 6.86 -42.30
C PRO A 141 -1.66 7.31 -41.87
N ALA A 142 -2.28 8.15 -42.71
CA ALA A 142 -3.58 8.76 -42.35
C ALA A 142 -4.68 7.72 -42.04
N ASP A 143 -4.72 6.62 -42.78
CA ASP A 143 -5.67 5.52 -42.55
C ASP A 143 -5.38 4.75 -41.27
N GLN A 144 -4.10 4.57 -40.90
CA GLN A 144 -3.72 3.95 -39.64
C GLN A 144 -4.03 4.86 -38.45
N LEU A 145 -3.77 6.17 -38.55
CA LEU A 145 -4.11 7.14 -37.53
C LEU A 145 -5.63 7.21 -37.29
N ALA A 146 -6.42 7.13 -38.37
CA ALA A 146 -7.88 7.08 -38.25
C ALA A 146 -8.36 5.81 -37.51
N ARG A 147 -7.83 4.63 -37.87
CA ARG A 147 -8.13 3.37 -37.14
C ARG A 147 -7.69 3.42 -35.68
N TYR A 148 -6.56 4.05 -35.40
CA TYR A 148 -6.09 4.24 -34.02
C TYR A 148 -7.02 5.16 -33.22
N GLY A 149 -7.58 6.17 -33.89
CA GLY A 149 -8.63 7.01 -33.31
C GLY A 149 -9.92 6.24 -32.98
N GLU A 150 -10.40 5.38 -33.88
CA GLU A 150 -11.57 4.53 -33.61
C GLU A 150 -11.31 3.56 -32.44
N TYR A 151 -10.10 3.01 -32.33
CA TYR A 151 -9.70 2.22 -31.17
C TYR A 151 -9.81 3.02 -29.86
N CYS A 152 -9.24 4.24 -29.82
CA CYS A 152 -9.29 5.09 -28.63
C CYS A 152 -10.73 5.51 -28.28
N LYS A 153 -11.58 5.82 -29.27
CA LYS A 153 -13.01 6.08 -29.07
C LYS A 153 -13.72 4.89 -28.42
N HIS A 154 -13.41 3.69 -28.88
CA HIS A 154 -13.96 2.47 -28.32
C HIS A 154 -13.54 2.25 -26.87
N ASP A 155 -12.28 2.53 -26.50
CA ASP A 155 -11.82 2.48 -25.11
C ASP A 155 -12.56 3.47 -24.20
N VAL A 156 -12.88 4.67 -24.70
CA VAL A 156 -13.73 5.65 -24.01
C VAL A 156 -15.15 5.12 -23.81
N ASP A 157 -15.76 4.50 -24.82
CA ASP A 157 -17.12 3.94 -24.70
C ASP A 157 -17.16 2.75 -23.74
N LEU A 158 -16.16 1.88 -23.75
CA LEU A 158 -15.99 0.81 -22.75
C LEU A 158 -15.84 1.37 -21.32
N THR A 159 -15.03 2.41 -21.18
CA THR A 159 -14.80 3.08 -19.88
C THR A 159 -16.09 3.72 -19.36
N TYR A 160 -16.88 4.35 -20.22
CA TYR A 160 -18.19 4.88 -19.91
C TYR A 160 -19.17 3.78 -19.46
N GLY A 161 -19.21 2.67 -20.19
CA GLY A 161 -20.01 1.50 -19.82
C GLY A 161 -19.63 0.95 -18.44
N LEU A 162 -18.34 0.79 -18.16
CA LEU A 162 -17.84 0.34 -16.85
C LEU A 162 -18.19 1.32 -15.71
N TYR A 163 -18.12 2.64 -15.97
CA TYR A 163 -18.54 3.64 -14.99
C TYR A 163 -20.01 3.42 -14.58
N HIS A 164 -20.91 3.19 -15.55
CA HIS A 164 -22.33 2.93 -15.27
C HIS A 164 -22.55 1.62 -14.50
N VAL A 165 -21.73 0.59 -14.74
CA VAL A 165 -21.76 -0.65 -13.96
C VAL A 165 -21.33 -0.42 -12.52
N PHE A 166 -20.26 0.35 -12.29
CA PHE A 166 -19.63 0.43 -10.97
C PHE A 166 -20.17 1.54 -10.07
N LYS A 167 -20.73 2.63 -10.61
CA LYS A 167 -21.18 3.79 -9.83
C LYS A 167 -22.16 3.44 -8.71
N GLN A 168 -23.04 2.47 -8.94
CA GLN A 168 -24.04 2.03 -7.95
C GLN A 168 -23.44 1.27 -6.75
N TRP A 169 -22.21 0.71 -6.91
CA TRP A 169 -21.52 -0.08 -5.89
C TRP A 169 -20.43 0.71 -5.16
N ASN A 170 -20.19 1.95 -5.57
CA ASN A 170 -19.19 2.83 -4.97
C ASN A 170 -19.86 3.98 -4.24
N PRO A 171 -19.96 3.95 -2.92
CA PRO A 171 -20.56 5.03 -2.14
C PRO A 171 -19.84 6.37 -2.36
N PRO A 172 -20.52 7.52 -2.30
CA PRO A 172 -19.92 8.83 -2.56
C PRO A 172 -18.66 9.12 -1.75
N LYS A 173 -18.60 8.64 -0.50
CA LYS A 173 -17.44 8.80 0.36
C LYS A 173 -16.23 8.01 -0.13
N GLU A 174 -16.45 6.81 -0.64
CA GLU A 174 -15.37 6.00 -1.22
C GLU A 174 -14.88 6.58 -2.55
N LEU A 175 -15.76 7.15 -3.35
CA LEU A 175 -15.36 7.91 -4.54
C LEU A 175 -14.49 9.12 -4.16
N TYR A 176 -14.87 9.86 -3.09
CA TYR A 176 -14.05 10.97 -2.58
C TYR A 176 -12.64 10.52 -2.17
N ILE A 177 -12.52 9.37 -1.50
CA ILE A 177 -11.22 8.80 -1.11
C ILE A 177 -10.41 8.41 -2.36
N GLN A 178 -11.05 7.89 -3.40
CA GLN A 178 -10.38 7.60 -4.68
C GLN A 178 -9.84 8.88 -5.33
N ASP A 179 -10.66 9.95 -5.43
CA ASP A 179 -10.23 11.26 -5.93
C ASP A 179 -9.05 11.81 -5.13
N LEU A 180 -9.12 11.77 -3.79
CA LEU A 180 -8.05 12.22 -2.91
C LEU A 180 -6.73 11.47 -3.20
N MET A 181 -6.79 10.14 -3.33
CA MET A 181 -5.60 9.33 -3.59
C MET A 181 -5.03 9.59 -4.99
N ILE A 182 -5.87 9.82 -6.00
CA ILE A 182 -5.44 10.21 -7.34
C ILE A 182 -4.74 11.58 -7.30
N ARG A 183 -5.24 12.52 -6.51
CA ARG A 183 -4.62 13.85 -6.36
C ARG A 183 -3.26 13.82 -5.66
N MET A 184 -2.99 12.85 -4.79
CA MET A 184 -1.64 12.65 -4.25
C MET A 184 -0.61 12.36 -5.35
N PHE A 185 -1.05 11.79 -6.47
CA PHE A 185 -0.21 11.51 -7.64
C PHE A 185 -0.24 12.67 -8.65
N THR A 186 -1.41 13.11 -9.08
CA THR A 186 -1.58 14.07 -10.17
C THR A 186 -1.26 15.52 -9.77
N ASP A 187 -1.38 15.85 -8.48
CA ASP A 187 -1.09 17.18 -7.92
C ASP A 187 -0.17 17.08 -6.68
N PRO A 188 1.06 16.53 -6.86
CA PRO A 188 1.98 16.29 -5.76
C PRO A 188 2.53 17.61 -5.18
N VAL A 189 2.69 17.64 -3.84
CA VAL A 189 3.26 18.79 -3.12
C VAL A 189 4.55 18.47 -2.39
N LEU A 190 4.85 17.20 -2.14
CA LEU A 190 6.09 16.79 -1.51
C LEU A 190 7.27 16.97 -2.46
N LYS A 191 8.42 17.34 -1.90
CA LYS A 191 9.69 17.48 -2.62
C LYS A 191 10.69 16.43 -2.14
N LEU A 192 11.81 16.35 -2.82
CA LEU A 192 12.92 15.47 -2.45
C LEU A 192 14.21 16.29 -2.32
N ASP A 193 14.91 16.11 -1.20
CA ASP A 193 16.25 16.67 -1.00
C ASP A 193 17.28 15.82 -1.74
N LYS A 194 17.74 16.32 -2.90
CA LYS A 194 18.71 15.63 -3.75
C LYS A 194 20.06 15.45 -3.04
N ASN A 195 20.51 16.40 -2.21
CA ASN A 195 21.80 16.30 -1.53
C ASN A 195 21.80 15.15 -0.54
N VAL A 196 20.76 15.03 0.30
CA VAL A 196 20.57 13.90 1.22
C VAL A 196 20.55 12.57 0.47
N LEU A 197 19.94 12.51 -0.72
CA LEU A 197 19.87 11.29 -1.53
C LEU A 197 21.22 10.91 -2.15
N VAL A 198 21.96 11.87 -2.68
CA VAL A 198 23.29 11.64 -3.28
C VAL A 198 24.28 11.15 -2.21
N ASP A 199 24.31 11.81 -1.06
CA ASP A 199 25.14 11.41 0.07
C ASP A 199 24.76 9.99 0.56
N HIS A 200 23.47 9.70 0.60
CA HIS A 200 22.99 8.37 0.97
C HIS A 200 23.41 7.29 -0.04
N LEU A 201 23.27 7.55 -1.33
CA LEU A 201 23.69 6.63 -2.39
C LEU A 201 25.18 6.33 -2.29
N PHE A 202 26.00 7.38 -2.14
CA PHE A 202 27.43 7.24 -1.94
C PHE A 202 27.75 6.35 -0.72
N ASN A 203 27.12 6.62 0.42
CA ASN A 203 27.32 5.84 1.64
C ASN A 203 26.91 4.37 1.50
N VAL A 204 25.83 4.07 0.77
CA VAL A 204 25.40 2.69 0.50
C VAL A 204 26.40 1.97 -0.42
N GLN A 205 26.88 2.65 -1.45
CA GLN A 205 27.88 2.11 -2.39
C GLN A 205 29.22 1.90 -1.71
N ASP A 206 29.71 2.85 -0.90
CA ASP A 206 30.96 2.73 -0.13
C ASP A 206 30.90 1.56 0.87
N LYS A 207 29.80 1.41 1.61
CA LYS A 207 29.61 0.24 2.48
C LYS A 207 29.68 -1.08 1.73
N LYS A 208 29.13 -1.14 0.52
CA LYS A 208 29.22 -2.34 -0.32
C LYS A 208 30.62 -2.59 -0.84
N ALA A 209 31.33 -1.54 -1.25
CA ALA A 209 32.73 -1.65 -1.65
C ALA A 209 33.59 -2.20 -0.51
N LYS A 210 33.49 -1.63 0.69
CA LYS A 210 34.18 -2.11 1.90
C LYS A 210 33.84 -3.55 2.28
N LEU A 211 32.63 -4.02 2.01
CA LEU A 211 32.26 -5.43 2.21
C LEU A 211 32.96 -6.33 1.17
N MET A 212 33.15 -5.85 -0.06
CA MET A 212 33.90 -6.60 -1.10
C MET A 212 35.37 -6.69 -0.79
N GLU A 213 36.00 -5.65 -0.26
CA GLU A 213 37.41 -5.62 0.12
C GLU A 213 37.77 -6.63 1.22
N ARG A 214 36.79 -7.05 2.04
CA ARG A 214 36.97 -8.00 3.15
C ARG A 214 36.92 -9.46 2.72
N ILE A 215 36.56 -9.75 1.49
CA ILE A 215 36.48 -11.11 0.97
C ILE A 215 37.68 -11.41 0.05
N ASP A 216 37.99 -12.70 -0.07
CA ASP A 216 39.05 -13.15 -0.98
C ASP A 216 38.77 -12.64 -2.41
N ALA A 217 39.81 -12.12 -3.05
CA ALA A 217 39.75 -11.57 -4.42
C ALA A 217 39.23 -12.59 -5.46
N THR A 218 39.26 -13.88 -5.15
CA THR A 218 38.72 -14.95 -5.99
C THR A 218 37.19 -15.05 -5.94
N VAL A 219 36.53 -14.41 -4.95
CA VAL A 219 35.10 -14.37 -4.80
C VAL A 219 34.53 -13.11 -5.47
N GLY A 220 34.29 -13.18 -6.75
CA GLY A 220 33.72 -12.07 -7.51
C GLY A 220 32.26 -11.74 -7.11
N ARG A 221 31.85 -10.50 -7.41
CA ARG A 221 30.47 -10.01 -7.17
C ARG A 221 29.41 -10.96 -7.76
N ASP A 222 29.67 -11.53 -8.92
CA ASP A 222 28.81 -12.52 -9.58
C ASP A 222 28.52 -13.75 -8.73
N ALA A 223 29.54 -14.23 -7.99
CA ALA A 223 29.38 -15.36 -7.09
C ALA A 223 28.45 -15.00 -5.91
N LEU A 224 28.56 -13.79 -5.39
CA LEU A 224 27.69 -13.30 -4.31
C LEU A 224 26.25 -13.05 -4.78
N MET A 225 26.02 -12.71 -6.05
CA MET A 225 24.67 -12.44 -6.57
C MET A 225 23.91 -13.71 -6.95
N SER A 226 24.58 -14.74 -7.42
CA SER A 226 23.99 -16.01 -7.89
C SER A 226 23.86 -17.04 -6.75
N ASN A 227 22.68 -17.61 -6.53
CA ASN A 227 22.50 -18.67 -5.54
C ASN A 227 23.37 -19.91 -5.80
N PRO A 228 23.40 -20.48 -7.04
CA PRO A 228 24.27 -21.62 -7.32
C PRO A 228 25.77 -21.32 -7.15
N LYS A 229 26.23 -20.16 -7.65
CA LYS A 229 27.64 -19.78 -7.52
C LYS A 229 28.04 -19.54 -6.06
N PHE A 230 27.14 -18.95 -5.27
CA PHE A 230 27.38 -18.73 -3.85
C PHE A 230 27.38 -20.03 -3.04
N ALA A 231 26.56 -21.01 -3.40
CA ALA A 231 26.62 -22.34 -2.82
C ALA A 231 28.02 -22.97 -3.00
N VAL A 232 28.59 -22.85 -4.20
CA VAL A 232 29.96 -23.33 -4.46
C VAL A 232 31.02 -22.58 -3.61
N VAL A 233 30.84 -21.27 -3.36
CA VAL A 233 31.73 -20.53 -2.45
C VAL A 233 31.67 -21.09 -1.03
N LEU A 234 30.46 -21.34 -0.49
CA LEU A 234 30.31 -21.94 0.83
C LEU A 234 30.91 -23.34 0.90
N GLN A 235 30.68 -24.20 -0.10
CA GLN A 235 31.25 -25.55 -0.18
C GLN A 235 32.79 -25.53 -0.19
N LYS A 236 33.41 -24.60 -0.94
CA LYS A 236 34.86 -24.40 -0.92
C LYS A 236 35.42 -23.98 0.44
N LEU A 237 34.60 -23.35 1.26
CA LEU A 237 34.90 -23.00 2.65
C LEU A 237 34.51 -24.08 3.65
N GLY A 238 34.10 -25.26 3.18
CA GLY A 238 33.73 -26.40 4.01
C GLY A 238 32.33 -26.30 4.65
N VAL A 239 31.48 -25.42 4.14
CA VAL A 239 30.12 -25.22 4.66
C VAL A 239 29.10 -25.81 3.69
N GLU A 240 28.24 -26.71 4.18
CA GLU A 240 27.09 -27.20 3.42
C GLU A 240 26.06 -26.08 3.23
N PRO A 241 25.67 -25.75 1.98
CA PRO A 241 24.72 -24.68 1.73
C PRO A 241 23.33 -24.99 2.30
N PRO A 242 22.75 -24.14 3.17
CA PRO A 242 21.42 -24.37 3.71
C PRO A 242 20.33 -24.38 2.64
N MET A 243 19.38 -25.33 2.76
CA MET A 243 18.30 -25.56 1.82
C MET A 243 16.93 -25.34 2.46
N LYS A 244 15.92 -25.04 1.66
CA LYS A 244 14.51 -24.94 2.08
C LYS A 244 13.57 -25.33 0.96
N ILE A 245 12.33 -25.67 1.33
CA ILE A 245 11.24 -25.81 0.35
C ILE A 245 10.68 -24.41 0.02
N SER A 246 10.70 -24.05 -1.24
CA SER A 246 10.13 -22.80 -1.74
C SER A 246 8.60 -22.85 -1.67
N LEU A 247 7.99 -21.96 -0.91
CA LEU A 247 6.52 -21.85 -0.82
C LEU A 247 5.84 -21.51 -2.16
N ARG A 248 6.58 -20.91 -3.10
CA ARG A 248 6.05 -20.53 -4.42
C ARG A 248 6.05 -21.68 -5.43
N THR A 249 7.08 -22.52 -5.40
CA THR A 249 7.31 -23.56 -6.41
C THR A 249 7.17 -24.97 -5.87
N ASN A 250 7.04 -25.11 -4.56
CA ASN A 250 7.06 -26.38 -3.80
C ASN A 250 8.27 -27.28 -4.14
N LYS A 251 9.42 -26.65 -4.51
CA LYS A 251 10.68 -27.32 -4.84
C LYS A 251 11.78 -26.89 -3.86
N GLU A 252 12.81 -27.72 -3.73
CA GLU A 252 14.02 -27.33 -2.98
C GLU A 252 14.70 -26.11 -3.59
N ALA A 253 15.15 -25.21 -2.72
CA ALA A 253 15.85 -23.99 -3.07
C ALA A 253 16.86 -23.62 -1.99
N TYR A 254 17.94 -22.95 -2.36
CA TYR A 254 18.91 -22.43 -1.39
C TYR A 254 18.30 -21.44 -0.42
N ALA A 255 18.52 -21.64 0.88
CA ALA A 255 18.03 -20.83 1.97
C ALA A 255 19.03 -19.67 2.28
N PHE A 256 19.26 -18.74 1.34
CA PHE A 256 20.22 -17.63 1.48
C PHE A 256 19.55 -16.26 1.70
N GLY A 257 18.32 -16.23 2.19
CA GLY A 257 17.59 -15.00 2.47
C GLY A 257 17.90 -14.41 3.84
N LYS A 258 17.63 -13.11 4.01
CA LYS A 258 17.77 -12.40 5.29
C LYS A 258 16.95 -13.00 6.45
N THR A 259 15.92 -13.77 6.13
CA THR A 259 15.02 -14.43 7.10
C THR A 259 15.35 -15.89 7.34
N ASP A 260 16.27 -16.48 6.57
CA ASP A 260 16.63 -17.90 6.69
C ASP A 260 17.57 -18.08 7.89
N GLN A 261 17.09 -18.79 8.92
CA GLN A 261 17.79 -18.91 10.21
C GLN A 261 19.16 -19.60 10.11
N GLU A 262 19.22 -20.72 9.37
CA GLU A 262 20.46 -21.46 9.17
C GLU A 262 21.51 -20.59 8.46
N PHE A 263 21.09 -19.77 7.49
CA PHE A 263 21.98 -18.87 6.79
C PHE A 263 22.44 -17.71 7.70
N LYS A 264 21.57 -17.19 8.56
CA LYS A 264 21.95 -16.19 9.56
C LYS A 264 22.97 -16.71 10.56
N ALA A 265 22.83 -17.96 10.98
CA ALA A 265 23.75 -18.58 11.92
C ALA A 265 25.20 -18.66 11.38
N LEU A 266 25.37 -18.68 10.05
CA LEU A 266 26.69 -18.63 9.43
C LEU A 266 27.41 -17.28 9.59
N ALA A 267 26.70 -16.22 9.99
CA ALA A 267 27.34 -14.95 10.33
C ALA A 267 28.21 -15.04 11.60
N ASP A 268 27.93 -15.99 12.47
CA ASP A 268 28.67 -16.29 13.70
C ASP A 268 29.52 -17.58 13.57
N HIS A 269 29.81 -18.02 12.33
CA HIS A 269 30.60 -19.21 12.07
C HIS A 269 32.04 -19.06 12.60
N HIS A 270 32.66 -20.13 13.05
CA HIS A 270 34.03 -20.10 13.62
C HIS A 270 35.09 -19.65 12.61
N ASP A 271 34.89 -19.86 11.31
CA ASP A 271 35.82 -19.41 10.25
C ASP A 271 35.49 -17.95 9.84
N PRO A 272 36.39 -16.98 10.05
CA PRO A 272 36.17 -15.58 9.65
C PRO A 272 35.91 -15.38 8.16
N ARG A 273 36.37 -16.27 7.29
CA ARG A 273 36.14 -16.20 5.84
C ARG A 273 34.67 -16.50 5.52
N VAL A 274 34.05 -17.44 6.24
CA VAL A 274 32.62 -17.74 6.13
C VAL A 274 31.82 -16.54 6.61
N GLN A 275 32.17 -15.96 7.76
CA GLN A 275 31.53 -14.73 8.25
C GLN A 275 31.58 -13.60 7.21
N ALA A 276 32.77 -13.36 6.61
CA ALA A 276 32.97 -12.31 5.63
C ALA A 276 32.10 -12.51 4.36
N VAL A 277 32.08 -13.71 3.77
CA VAL A 277 31.27 -13.98 2.56
C VAL A 277 29.77 -13.95 2.84
N VAL A 278 29.32 -14.38 4.02
CA VAL A 278 27.93 -14.30 4.45
C VAL A 278 27.51 -12.84 4.64
N ALA A 279 28.30 -12.03 5.34
CA ALA A 279 28.06 -10.61 5.52
C ALA A 279 28.04 -9.86 4.18
N ALA A 280 29.00 -10.14 3.29
CA ALA A 280 29.05 -9.58 1.94
C ALA A 280 27.80 -9.98 1.11
N ARG A 281 27.41 -11.25 1.14
CA ARG A 281 26.19 -11.75 0.47
C ARG A 281 24.94 -11.02 0.93
N LEU A 282 24.74 -10.89 2.25
CA LEU A 282 23.59 -10.20 2.84
C LEU A 282 23.58 -8.70 2.52
N GLY A 283 24.74 -8.06 2.52
CA GLY A 283 24.86 -6.63 2.24
C GLY A 283 24.78 -6.28 0.75
N ILE A 284 25.37 -7.09 -0.12
CA ILE A 284 25.53 -6.77 -1.55
C ILE A 284 24.33 -7.20 -2.37
N LYS A 285 23.69 -8.33 -2.05
CA LYS A 285 22.58 -8.90 -2.85
C LYS A 285 21.37 -7.97 -2.96
N SER A 286 21.08 -7.18 -1.96
CA SER A 286 19.97 -6.25 -2.00
C SER A 286 20.37 -4.95 -2.71
N THR A 287 19.84 -4.73 -3.90
CA THR A 287 19.98 -3.45 -4.65
C THR A 287 18.80 -2.52 -4.43
N LEU A 288 17.82 -2.93 -3.60
CA LEU A 288 16.57 -2.20 -3.42
C LEU A 288 16.76 -0.77 -2.90
N GLU A 289 17.72 -0.60 -1.98
CA GLU A 289 18.02 0.72 -1.39
C GLU A 289 18.67 1.65 -2.40
N GLU A 290 19.65 1.16 -3.17
CA GLU A 290 20.28 1.90 -4.27
C GLU A 290 19.26 2.29 -5.34
N THR A 291 18.53 1.31 -5.86
CA THR A 291 17.53 1.54 -6.93
C THR A 291 16.44 2.53 -6.50
N ARG A 292 16.00 2.47 -5.24
CA ARG A 292 15.05 3.45 -4.69
C ARG A 292 15.67 4.84 -4.59
N THR A 293 16.92 4.93 -4.12
CA THR A 293 17.64 6.20 -3.99
C THR A 293 17.86 6.83 -5.37
N GLU A 294 18.31 6.06 -6.36
CA GLU A 294 18.47 6.50 -7.75
C GLU A 294 17.14 6.98 -8.35
N SER A 295 16.05 6.26 -8.09
CA SER A 295 14.72 6.68 -8.54
C SER A 295 14.29 8.00 -7.89
N PHE A 296 14.57 8.19 -6.60
CA PHE A 296 14.26 9.44 -5.90
C PHE A 296 15.11 10.61 -6.42
N ILE A 297 16.39 10.39 -6.70
CA ILE A 297 17.26 11.40 -7.32
C ILE A 297 16.67 11.83 -8.67
N GLY A 298 16.30 10.88 -9.53
CA GLY A 298 15.67 11.20 -10.81
C GLY A 298 14.35 11.98 -10.67
N ILE A 299 13.50 11.66 -9.68
CA ILE A 299 12.28 12.44 -9.41
C ILE A 299 12.63 13.85 -8.92
N ALA A 300 13.61 13.98 -8.01
CA ALA A 300 14.05 15.28 -7.51
C ALA A 300 14.49 16.24 -8.64
N GLU A 301 15.07 15.69 -9.70
CA GLU A 301 15.47 16.43 -10.90
C GLU A 301 14.29 16.84 -11.78
N ARG A 302 13.22 16.03 -11.81
CA ARG A 302 12.05 16.27 -12.67
C ARG A 302 10.91 17.02 -11.97
N GLY A 303 10.96 17.18 -10.64
CA GLY A 303 9.96 17.97 -9.90
C GLY A 303 9.50 17.37 -8.57
N SER A 304 8.25 17.64 -8.20
CA SER A 304 7.65 17.14 -6.95
C SER A 304 7.48 15.62 -6.96
N LEU A 305 7.50 15.01 -5.77
CA LEU A 305 7.33 13.57 -5.55
C LEU A 305 5.85 13.16 -5.69
N PRO A 306 5.46 12.46 -6.76
CA PRO A 306 4.09 11.97 -6.90
C PRO A 306 3.91 10.68 -6.10
N ILE A 307 2.76 10.55 -5.43
CA ILE A 307 2.44 9.41 -4.58
C ILE A 307 1.36 8.55 -5.25
N LEU A 308 1.76 7.46 -5.90
CA LEU A 308 0.80 6.53 -6.47
C LEU A 308 0.39 5.48 -5.44
N LEU A 309 -0.86 5.55 -5.01
CA LEU A 309 -1.50 4.56 -4.17
C LEU A 309 -2.63 3.87 -4.94
N ASN A 310 -2.61 2.56 -4.96
CA ASN A 310 -3.71 1.77 -5.48
C ASN A 310 -4.83 1.72 -4.44
N TYR A 311 -5.95 2.36 -4.71
CA TYR A 311 -7.17 2.19 -3.93
C TYR A 311 -7.59 0.73 -3.95
N TRP A 312 -7.96 0.17 -2.79
CA TRP A 312 -8.30 -1.25 -2.64
C TRP A 312 -7.21 -2.19 -3.18
N GLY A 313 -5.94 -1.86 -2.93
CA GLY A 313 -4.80 -2.64 -3.43
C GLY A 313 -4.53 -3.93 -2.66
N ALA A 314 -5.10 -4.08 -1.46
CA ALA A 314 -5.09 -5.29 -0.65
C ALA A 314 -6.49 -5.88 -0.50
N HIS A 315 -6.57 -7.18 -0.17
CA HIS A 315 -7.82 -7.91 0.03
C HIS A 315 -8.77 -7.26 1.06
N THR A 316 -8.20 -6.60 2.06
CA THR A 316 -8.91 -5.90 3.15
C THR A 316 -9.27 -4.45 2.83
N GLY A 317 -9.12 -4.02 1.58
CA GLY A 317 -9.39 -2.65 1.15
C GLY A 317 -8.31 -1.62 1.50
N ARG A 318 -7.20 -2.03 2.12
CA ARG A 318 -6.06 -1.14 2.33
C ARG A 318 -5.47 -0.69 1.00
N ALA A 319 -4.94 0.53 0.98
CA ALA A 319 -4.17 1.03 -0.14
C ALA A 319 -2.83 0.27 -0.26
N SER A 320 -2.34 0.12 -1.47
CA SER A 320 -0.99 -0.39 -1.73
C SER A 320 -0.20 0.58 -2.59
N GLY A 321 1.11 0.62 -2.42
CA GLY A 321 1.97 1.43 -3.28
C GLY A 321 1.95 0.93 -4.73
N GLY A 322 2.01 1.87 -5.67
CA GLY A 322 2.06 1.63 -7.10
C GLY A 322 3.33 2.20 -7.75
N ASP A 323 3.35 2.18 -9.07
CA ASP A 323 4.40 2.78 -9.93
C ASP A 323 5.84 2.35 -9.59
N LYS A 324 6.03 1.07 -9.22
CA LYS A 324 7.33 0.49 -8.82
C LYS A 324 7.95 1.15 -7.56
N MET A 325 7.23 2.07 -6.91
CA MET A 325 7.69 2.85 -5.77
C MET A 325 6.71 2.73 -4.60
N ASN A 326 7.04 1.88 -3.61
CA ASN A 326 6.21 1.74 -2.42
C ASN A 326 6.75 2.55 -1.24
N LEU A 327 6.18 3.73 -1.02
CA LEU A 327 6.54 4.63 0.07
C LEU A 327 6.06 4.14 1.45
N GLN A 328 5.08 3.24 1.50
CA GLN A 328 4.55 2.68 2.74
C GLN A 328 5.56 1.81 3.50
N ASN A 329 6.63 1.35 2.80
CA ASN A 329 7.65 0.46 3.36
C ASN A 329 9.01 1.15 3.55
N LEU A 330 9.06 2.47 3.68
CA LEU A 330 10.31 3.18 3.99
C LEU A 330 10.68 2.99 5.47
N PRO A 331 11.95 2.60 5.77
CA PRO A 331 12.40 2.47 7.16
C PRO A 331 12.26 3.77 7.94
N ARG A 332 11.83 3.67 9.20
CA ARG A 332 11.74 4.83 10.10
C ARG A 332 13.14 5.42 10.34
N GLY A 333 13.27 6.74 10.35
CA GLY A 333 14.53 7.46 10.57
C GLY A 333 15.58 7.31 9.47
N GLY A 334 15.29 6.56 8.38
CA GLY A 334 16.22 6.37 7.27
C GLY A 334 16.36 7.61 6.38
N ALA A 335 17.47 7.68 5.62
CA ALA A 335 17.77 8.78 4.73
C ALA A 335 16.69 9.01 3.67
N LEU A 336 16.05 7.95 3.16
CA LEU A 336 14.93 8.06 2.22
C LEU A 336 13.73 8.82 2.81
N ARG A 337 13.38 8.59 4.09
CA ARG A 337 12.33 9.40 4.75
C ARG A 337 12.78 10.84 4.98
N ARG A 338 14.03 11.03 5.38
CA ARG A 338 14.60 12.37 5.61
C ARG A 338 14.67 13.20 4.33
N SER A 339 14.86 12.57 3.18
CA SER A 339 14.86 13.25 1.89
C SER A 339 13.49 13.73 1.42
N ILE A 340 12.39 13.19 1.98
CA ILE A 340 11.03 13.65 1.65
C ILE A 340 10.76 14.93 2.43
N THR A 341 10.72 16.05 1.71
CA THR A 341 10.60 17.41 2.24
C THR A 341 9.34 18.10 1.71
N VAL A 342 9.18 19.36 2.05
CA VAL A 342 8.06 20.22 1.66
C VAL A 342 8.55 21.43 0.88
N PRO A 343 7.67 22.18 0.18
CA PRO A 343 8.02 23.49 -0.40
C PRO A 343 8.49 24.48 0.67
N ASP A 344 9.20 25.51 0.24
CA ASP A 344 9.63 26.60 1.12
C ASP A 344 8.43 27.20 1.84
N ASN A 345 8.64 27.65 3.09
CA ASN A 345 7.60 28.22 3.95
C ASN A 345 6.42 27.27 4.27
N HIS A 346 6.57 25.96 4.02
CA HIS A 346 5.61 24.94 4.40
C HIS A 346 6.20 23.99 5.43
N SER A 347 5.33 23.28 6.13
CA SER A 347 5.67 22.21 7.08
C SER A 347 4.86 20.96 6.78
N LEU A 348 5.43 19.82 7.12
CA LEU A 348 4.79 18.53 7.08
C LEU A 348 4.17 18.26 8.46
N VAL A 349 2.91 17.85 8.47
CA VAL A 349 2.18 17.44 9.68
C VAL A 349 1.79 16.00 9.52
N ALA A 350 2.32 15.13 10.37
CA ALA A 350 1.99 13.70 10.36
C ALA A 350 1.23 13.31 11.63
N VAL A 351 0.13 12.58 11.48
CA VAL A 351 -0.65 12.04 12.60
C VAL A 351 -0.93 10.56 12.36
N ASP A 352 -0.56 9.72 13.32
CA ASP A 352 -0.64 8.26 13.28
C ASP A 352 -1.72 7.76 14.26
N SER A 353 -2.59 6.88 13.81
CA SER A 353 -3.63 6.29 14.65
C SER A 353 -3.03 5.22 15.55
N ALA A 354 -3.08 5.42 16.87
CA ALA A 354 -2.43 4.56 17.83
C ALA A 354 -3.12 3.19 17.93
N GLN A 355 -2.43 2.12 17.55
CA GLN A 355 -2.85 0.72 17.72
C GLN A 355 -4.27 0.42 17.19
N ILE A 356 -4.67 1.03 16.08
CA ILE A 356 -6.07 0.99 15.60
C ILE A 356 -6.60 -0.43 15.45
N GLU A 357 -5.82 -1.37 14.92
CA GLU A 357 -6.28 -2.76 14.76
C GLU A 357 -6.53 -3.44 16.12
N ALA A 358 -5.68 -3.21 17.13
CA ALA A 358 -5.87 -3.78 18.45
C ALA A 358 -7.10 -3.19 19.16
N ARG A 359 -7.38 -1.90 18.94
CA ARG A 359 -8.59 -1.22 19.43
C ARG A 359 -9.84 -1.75 18.74
N VAL A 360 -9.79 -1.90 17.44
CA VAL A 360 -10.92 -2.43 16.64
C VAL A 360 -11.22 -3.88 17.02
N VAL A 361 -10.24 -4.77 17.17
CA VAL A 361 -10.51 -6.17 17.54
C VAL A 361 -11.10 -6.27 18.96
N ALA A 362 -10.59 -5.49 19.92
CA ALA A 362 -11.13 -5.47 21.27
C ALA A 362 -12.59 -5.01 21.31
N TRP A 363 -12.88 -3.88 20.66
CA TRP A 363 -14.21 -3.30 20.56
C TRP A 363 -15.18 -4.23 19.81
N TRP A 364 -14.75 -4.74 18.65
CA TRP A 364 -15.60 -5.57 17.79
C TRP A 364 -15.92 -6.93 18.42
N ALA A 365 -14.98 -7.50 19.18
CA ALA A 365 -15.20 -8.74 19.94
C ALA A 365 -15.98 -8.54 21.27
N GLY A 366 -16.16 -7.30 21.72
CA GLY A 366 -16.78 -7.00 23.03
C GLY A 366 -15.85 -7.31 24.21
N GLN A 367 -14.54 -7.17 24.07
CA GLN A 367 -13.54 -7.35 25.13
C GLN A 367 -13.45 -6.08 26.00
N GLU A 368 -14.42 -5.86 26.89
CA GLU A 368 -14.62 -4.58 27.58
C GLU A 368 -13.49 -4.19 28.54
N ASP A 369 -12.78 -5.14 29.15
CA ASP A 369 -11.61 -4.82 29.98
C ASP A 369 -10.49 -4.19 29.14
N LEU A 370 -10.20 -4.75 27.95
CA LEU A 370 -9.20 -4.20 27.04
C LEU A 370 -9.67 -2.87 26.41
N VAL A 371 -10.97 -2.74 26.11
CA VAL A 371 -11.57 -1.48 25.65
C VAL A 371 -11.42 -0.39 26.71
N THR A 372 -11.63 -0.73 27.99
CA THR A 372 -11.45 0.17 29.14
C THR A 372 -9.97 0.57 29.32
N ASP A 373 -9.04 -0.37 29.17
CA ASP A 373 -7.61 -0.08 29.19
C ASP A 373 -7.23 0.93 28.10
N PHE A 374 -7.78 0.79 26.90
CA PHE A 374 -7.58 1.76 25.82
C PHE A 374 -8.18 3.14 26.13
N ARG A 375 -9.37 3.22 26.73
CA ARG A 375 -9.99 4.50 27.15
C ARG A 375 -9.14 5.21 28.19
N ASN A 376 -8.54 4.45 29.09
CA ASN A 376 -7.69 4.96 30.18
C ASN A 376 -6.23 5.17 29.75
N ASN A 377 -5.89 5.02 28.47
CA ASN A 377 -4.54 5.14 27.93
C ASN A 377 -3.49 4.24 28.63
N VAL A 378 -3.90 3.06 29.10
CA VAL A 378 -2.99 2.06 29.66
C VAL A 378 -2.05 1.54 28.56
N ASP A 379 -0.76 1.39 28.87
CA ASP A 379 0.16 0.69 27.96
C ASP A 379 -0.12 -0.81 27.97
N ILE A 380 -1.03 -1.24 27.10
CA ILE A 380 -1.49 -2.62 26.99
C ILE A 380 -0.36 -3.62 26.72
N TYR A 381 0.74 -3.19 26.13
CA TYR A 381 1.89 -4.05 25.90
C TYR A 381 2.63 -4.35 27.19
N SER A 382 2.89 -3.33 28.01
CA SER A 382 3.44 -3.49 29.35
C SER A 382 2.48 -4.24 30.29
N SER A 383 1.19 -3.94 30.20
CA SER A 383 0.15 -4.61 30.99
C SER A 383 0.14 -6.11 30.74
N PHE A 384 0.10 -6.55 29.47
CA PHE A 384 0.11 -7.97 29.15
C PHE A 384 1.46 -8.64 29.44
N ALA A 385 2.59 -7.95 29.18
CA ALA A 385 3.91 -8.45 29.58
C ALA A 385 3.98 -8.70 31.08
N SER A 386 3.39 -7.83 31.91
CA SER A 386 3.33 -8.03 33.37
C SER A 386 2.62 -9.32 33.77
N ILE A 387 1.58 -9.71 33.03
CA ILE A 387 0.88 -10.99 33.23
C ILE A 387 1.78 -12.18 32.85
N VAL A 388 2.49 -12.07 31.70
CA VAL A 388 3.37 -13.15 31.23
C VAL A 388 4.53 -13.42 32.21
N TYR A 389 5.15 -12.34 32.73
CA TYR A 389 6.35 -12.44 33.56
C TYR A 389 6.05 -12.42 35.09
N GLY A 390 4.78 -12.28 35.50
CA GLY A 390 4.38 -12.27 36.92
C GLY A 390 4.97 -11.12 37.72
N ARG A 391 5.40 -10.02 37.10
CA ARG A 391 5.93 -8.80 37.72
C ARG A 391 5.51 -7.56 36.94
N THR A 392 5.57 -6.40 37.60
CA THR A 392 5.29 -5.14 36.92
C THR A 392 6.32 -4.86 35.85
N ILE A 393 5.87 -4.63 34.61
CA ILE A 393 6.67 -4.24 33.45
C ILE A 393 6.25 -2.83 33.02
N ASP A 394 7.23 -1.94 32.82
CA ASP A 394 7.01 -0.60 32.26
C ASP A 394 8.08 -0.29 31.18
N ARG A 395 7.82 -0.73 29.96
CA ARG A 395 8.73 -0.56 28.83
C ARG A 395 9.02 0.91 28.46
N LYS A 396 8.18 1.85 28.90
CA LYS A 396 8.34 3.28 28.62
C LYS A 396 9.26 3.97 29.62
N LYS A 397 9.17 3.58 30.90
CA LYS A 397 9.94 4.22 31.98
C LYS A 397 11.18 3.43 32.38
N ASN A 398 11.16 2.09 32.23
CA ASN A 398 12.27 1.23 32.61
C ASN A 398 12.97 0.65 31.37
N PRO A 399 14.20 1.11 31.06
CA PRO A 399 14.98 0.57 29.92
C PRO A 399 15.23 -0.95 29.99
N ASN A 400 15.26 -1.53 31.20
CA ASN A 400 15.48 -2.97 31.41
C ASN A 400 14.24 -3.81 31.00
N ASP A 401 13.06 -3.20 30.90
CA ASP A 401 11.82 -3.88 30.53
C ASP A 401 11.55 -3.86 29.00
N LYS A 402 12.51 -3.41 28.20
CA LYS A 402 12.34 -3.31 26.73
C LYS A 402 12.11 -4.65 26.06
N VAL A 403 12.79 -5.70 26.54
CA VAL A 403 12.68 -7.05 25.97
C VAL A 403 11.32 -7.65 26.29
N GLU A 404 10.89 -7.57 27.54
CA GLU A 404 9.56 -8.04 27.97
C GLU A 404 8.45 -7.23 27.33
N GLY A 405 8.64 -5.91 27.20
CA GLY A 405 7.72 -5.03 26.47
C GLY A 405 7.60 -5.39 24.97
N PHE A 406 8.68 -5.86 24.35
CA PHE A 406 8.66 -6.41 22.98
C PHE A 406 7.84 -7.72 22.92
N VAL A 407 7.99 -8.62 23.91
CA VAL A 407 7.15 -9.82 24.01
C VAL A 407 5.67 -9.45 24.15
N GLY A 408 5.33 -8.54 25.08
CA GLY A 408 3.97 -8.05 25.25
C GLY A 408 3.38 -7.43 23.97
N LYS A 409 4.17 -6.64 23.23
CA LYS A 409 3.77 -6.09 21.93
C LYS A 409 3.49 -7.20 20.91
N THR A 410 4.35 -8.20 20.83
CA THR A 410 4.17 -9.33 19.92
C THR A 410 2.94 -10.16 20.28
N CYS A 411 2.64 -10.31 21.57
CA CYS A 411 1.41 -10.97 22.04
C CYS A 411 0.16 -10.22 21.55
N ILE A 412 0.06 -8.93 21.83
CA ILE A 412 -1.14 -8.14 21.47
C ILE A 412 -1.35 -8.09 19.96
N LEU A 413 -0.29 -7.87 19.18
CA LEU A 413 -0.40 -7.72 17.73
C LEU A 413 -0.53 -9.06 16.98
N GLY A 414 0.03 -10.14 17.53
CA GLY A 414 0.04 -11.45 16.86
C GLY A 414 -1.04 -12.41 17.36
N LEU A 415 -1.20 -12.54 18.68
CA LEU A 415 -2.13 -13.50 19.25
C LEU A 415 -3.59 -13.08 19.07
N GLY A 416 -3.86 -11.79 18.81
CA GLY A 416 -5.20 -11.28 18.53
C GLY A 416 -5.90 -11.95 17.33
N TYR A 417 -5.15 -12.64 16.49
CA TYR A 417 -5.64 -13.26 15.25
C TYR A 417 -5.43 -14.79 15.22
N GLY A 418 -5.33 -15.40 16.39
CA GLY A 418 -5.29 -16.87 16.51
C GLY A 418 -3.93 -17.50 16.21
N MET A 419 -2.83 -16.74 16.31
CA MET A 419 -1.47 -17.27 16.15
C MET A 419 -1.20 -18.41 17.14
N GLY A 420 -0.63 -19.52 16.65
CA GLY A 420 -0.22 -20.67 17.47
C GLY A 420 1.16 -20.48 18.12
N PRO A 421 1.52 -21.33 19.11
CA PRO A 421 2.77 -21.21 19.86
C PRO A 421 4.03 -21.28 19.01
N ASP A 422 4.09 -22.21 18.05
CA ASP A 422 5.26 -22.37 17.17
C ASP A 422 5.53 -21.12 16.35
N LYS A 423 4.47 -20.54 15.74
CA LYS A 423 4.59 -19.30 14.97
C LYS A 423 4.91 -18.11 15.87
N PHE A 424 4.37 -18.06 17.09
CA PHE A 424 4.67 -17.04 18.08
C PHE A 424 6.16 -17.06 18.47
N LYS A 425 6.69 -18.24 18.85
CA LYS A 425 8.11 -18.47 19.11
C LYS A 425 8.98 -18.04 17.92
N ALA A 426 8.64 -18.46 16.70
CA ALA A 426 9.37 -18.07 15.50
C ALA A 426 9.36 -16.56 15.27
N THR A 427 8.23 -15.88 15.52
CA THR A 427 8.10 -14.43 15.39
C THR A 427 9.00 -13.69 16.40
N LEU A 428 9.03 -14.13 17.65
CA LEU A 428 9.92 -13.57 18.67
C LEU A 428 11.40 -13.75 18.32
N LYS A 429 11.76 -14.92 17.78
CA LYS A 429 13.14 -15.24 17.37
C LYS A 429 13.60 -14.41 16.15
N ILE A 430 12.70 -14.14 15.18
CA ILE A 430 12.98 -13.23 14.06
C ILE A 430 13.24 -11.82 14.59
N GLY A 431 12.49 -11.39 15.59
CA GLY A 431 12.64 -10.11 16.25
C GLY A 431 12.16 -8.91 15.43
N MET A 432 12.23 -7.73 16.04
CA MET A 432 11.91 -6.44 15.42
C MET A 432 12.71 -5.33 16.11
N GLY A 433 13.19 -4.36 15.34
CA GLY A 433 13.89 -3.19 15.90
C GLY A 433 15.17 -3.52 16.67
N GLY A 434 15.87 -4.59 16.30
CA GLY A 434 17.09 -5.04 16.96
C GLY A 434 16.87 -5.88 18.23
N ILE A 435 15.62 -6.14 18.62
CA ILE A 435 15.26 -7.01 19.75
C ILE A 435 14.77 -8.35 19.20
N SER A 436 15.32 -9.46 19.68
CA SER A 436 14.88 -10.82 19.41
C SER A 436 14.87 -11.63 20.69
N VAL A 437 13.97 -12.62 20.79
CA VAL A 437 13.83 -13.47 21.98
C VAL A 437 13.72 -14.93 21.53
N ASP A 438 14.60 -15.78 22.02
CA ASP A 438 14.52 -17.23 21.83
C ASP A 438 13.76 -17.86 23.03
N MET A 439 12.43 -17.75 22.97
CA MET A 439 11.54 -18.29 24.01
C MET A 439 11.42 -19.82 23.86
N PRO A 440 11.53 -20.62 24.96
CA PRO A 440 11.21 -22.04 24.95
C PRO A 440 9.77 -22.32 24.47
N LEU A 441 9.53 -23.48 23.89
CA LEU A 441 8.20 -23.81 23.32
C LEU A 441 7.10 -23.92 24.38
N ASP A 442 7.42 -24.46 25.55
CA ASP A 442 6.52 -24.57 26.70
C ASP A 442 6.12 -23.20 27.26
N GLU A 443 7.06 -22.25 27.34
CA GLU A 443 6.78 -20.85 27.71
C GLU A 443 5.91 -20.18 26.66
N ALA A 444 6.19 -20.39 25.37
CA ALA A 444 5.37 -19.89 24.28
C ALA A 444 3.94 -20.46 24.32
N GLN A 445 3.79 -21.76 24.63
CA GLN A 445 2.49 -22.40 24.82
C GLN A 445 1.73 -21.81 26.01
N ASN A 446 2.42 -21.58 27.13
CA ASN A 446 1.83 -20.96 28.31
C ASN A 446 1.39 -19.50 28.02
N THR A 447 2.24 -18.71 27.36
CA THR A 447 1.92 -17.33 26.98
C THR A 447 0.68 -17.27 26.08
N VAL A 448 0.55 -18.16 25.11
CA VAL A 448 -0.63 -18.25 24.25
C VAL A 448 -1.88 -18.63 25.05
N LYS A 449 -1.77 -19.54 26.03
CA LYS A 449 -2.88 -19.91 26.92
C LYS A 449 -3.30 -18.72 27.79
N LEU A 450 -2.35 -18.00 28.40
CA LEU A 450 -2.62 -16.78 29.18
C LEU A 450 -3.35 -15.72 28.36
N TYR A 451 -2.92 -15.47 27.11
CA TYR A 451 -3.59 -14.54 26.21
C TYR A 451 -5.06 -14.93 25.98
N ARG A 452 -5.31 -16.18 25.63
CA ARG A 452 -6.65 -16.68 25.31
C ARG A 452 -7.56 -16.72 26.54
N ALA A 453 -7.01 -16.91 27.74
CA ALA A 453 -7.75 -16.86 28.98
C ALA A 453 -8.07 -15.40 29.40
N LYS A 454 -7.10 -14.49 29.24
CA LYS A 454 -7.28 -13.06 29.59
C LYS A 454 -8.24 -12.37 28.62
N TYR A 455 -8.13 -12.65 27.33
CA TYR A 455 -8.93 -12.03 26.28
C TYR A 455 -9.89 -13.05 25.63
N ASP A 456 -10.77 -13.62 26.46
CA ASP A 456 -11.67 -14.72 26.08
C ASP A 456 -12.67 -14.34 24.99
N LYS A 457 -13.13 -13.07 24.93
CA LYS A 457 -14.03 -12.57 23.89
C LYS A 457 -13.34 -12.49 22.54
N ILE A 458 -12.05 -12.11 22.50
CA ILE A 458 -11.25 -12.17 21.28
C ILE A 458 -11.05 -13.62 20.84
N ALA A 459 -10.84 -14.55 21.77
CA ALA A 459 -10.76 -15.97 21.41
C ALA A 459 -12.13 -16.54 20.97
N GLN A 460 -13.24 -16.01 21.49
CA GLN A 460 -14.58 -16.42 21.08
C GLN A 460 -14.92 -15.96 19.66
N ILE A 461 -14.62 -14.69 19.29
CA ILE A 461 -14.92 -14.18 17.96
C ILE A 461 -14.21 -14.98 16.84
N TRP A 462 -13.06 -15.63 17.10
CA TRP A 462 -12.45 -16.55 16.12
C TRP A 462 -13.31 -17.80 15.87
N LYS A 463 -13.94 -18.32 16.92
CA LYS A 463 -14.84 -19.48 16.82
C LYS A 463 -16.12 -19.11 16.09
N ASP A 464 -16.66 -17.93 16.38
CA ASP A 464 -17.86 -17.40 15.72
C ASP A 464 -17.57 -17.15 14.23
N ALA A 465 -16.42 -16.58 13.89
CA ALA A 465 -15.98 -16.41 12.51
C ALA A 465 -15.76 -17.77 11.79
N GLN A 466 -15.27 -18.79 12.50
CA GLN A 466 -15.15 -20.15 11.95
C GLN A 466 -16.54 -20.76 11.66
N ALA A 467 -17.52 -20.51 12.51
CA ALA A 467 -18.90 -20.93 12.30
C ALA A 467 -19.56 -20.15 11.14
N ALA A 468 -19.27 -18.84 11.05
CA ALA A 468 -19.73 -18.01 9.92
C ALA A 468 -19.18 -18.53 8.57
N LEU A 469 -17.86 -18.86 8.48
CA LEU A 469 -17.28 -19.48 7.28
C LEU A 469 -18.02 -20.77 6.89
N ALA A 470 -18.41 -21.58 7.88
CA ALA A 470 -19.15 -22.82 7.63
C ALA A 470 -20.56 -22.57 7.09
N GLN A 471 -21.25 -21.52 7.52
CA GLN A 471 -22.55 -21.13 6.99
C GLN A 471 -22.42 -20.54 5.58
N MET A 472 -21.52 -19.56 5.40
CA MET A 472 -21.25 -18.92 4.10
C MET A 472 -20.88 -19.95 3.02
N SER A 473 -20.04 -20.95 3.35
CA SER A 473 -19.63 -21.99 2.40
C SER A 473 -20.77 -22.93 1.96
N LYS A 474 -21.88 -22.94 2.69
CA LYS A 474 -23.11 -23.68 2.37
C LYS A 474 -24.17 -22.83 1.68
N GLY A 475 -23.88 -21.55 1.41
CA GLY A 475 -24.82 -20.62 0.79
C GLY A 475 -25.73 -19.86 1.77
N PHE A 476 -25.49 -19.97 3.09
CA PHE A 476 -26.31 -19.27 4.10
C PHE A 476 -25.70 -17.92 4.50
N GLU A 477 -26.58 -17.01 4.87
CA GLU A 477 -26.20 -15.74 5.47
C GLU A 477 -26.18 -15.84 7.00
N CYS A 478 -25.36 -15.00 7.64
CA CYS A 478 -25.31 -14.86 9.09
C CYS A 478 -24.78 -13.48 9.50
N GLU A 479 -24.81 -13.19 10.77
CA GLU A 479 -24.23 -11.99 11.35
C GLU A 479 -23.01 -12.35 12.21
N LEU A 480 -22.01 -11.44 12.27
CA LEU A 480 -20.79 -11.63 13.02
C LEU A 480 -20.35 -10.33 13.67
N GLY A 481 -19.98 -10.38 14.96
CA GLY A 481 -19.44 -9.27 15.75
C GLY A 481 -20.38 -8.79 16.84
N VAL A 482 -19.80 -8.13 17.86
CA VAL A 482 -20.49 -7.60 19.06
C VAL A 482 -20.59 -6.08 18.98
N GLY A 483 -19.48 -5.37 18.80
CA GLY A 483 -19.45 -3.91 18.69
C GLY A 483 -20.28 -3.37 17.51
N ILE A 484 -20.28 -4.12 16.42
CA ILE A 484 -21.18 -3.97 15.28
C ILE A 484 -21.42 -5.36 14.66
N ALA A 485 -22.68 -5.70 14.41
CA ALA A 485 -23.03 -6.90 13.66
C ALA A 485 -22.82 -6.68 12.17
N LEU A 486 -21.92 -7.46 11.56
CA LEU A 486 -21.62 -7.42 10.13
C LEU A 486 -22.36 -8.55 9.43
N ARG A 487 -23.06 -8.24 8.34
CA ARG A 487 -23.71 -9.24 7.49
C ARG A 487 -22.66 -10.02 6.71
N CYS A 488 -22.67 -11.33 6.89
CA CYS A 488 -21.84 -12.30 6.17
C CYS A 488 -22.73 -13.01 5.13
N THR A 489 -22.30 -13.00 3.86
CA THR A 489 -23.00 -13.66 2.74
C THR A 489 -22.03 -14.64 2.06
N PRO A 490 -22.49 -15.54 1.17
CA PRO A 490 -21.60 -16.43 0.42
C PRO A 490 -20.48 -15.71 -0.35
N GLU A 491 -20.71 -14.44 -0.75
CA GLU A 491 -19.73 -13.63 -1.48
C GLU A 491 -18.68 -12.96 -0.57
N GLY A 492 -19.00 -12.76 0.72
CA GLY A 492 -18.10 -12.07 1.64
C GLY A 492 -18.80 -11.39 2.81
N VAL A 493 -18.07 -10.50 3.47
CA VAL A 493 -18.53 -9.74 4.65
C VAL A 493 -18.78 -8.29 4.27
N HIS A 494 -20.02 -7.84 4.45
CA HIS A 494 -20.42 -6.46 4.20
C HIS A 494 -19.87 -5.52 5.27
N LEU A 495 -19.32 -4.39 4.84
CA LEU A 495 -18.67 -3.41 5.69
C LEU A 495 -19.55 -2.15 5.88
N PRO A 496 -19.34 -1.37 6.96
CA PRO A 496 -20.17 -0.21 7.30
C PRO A 496 -20.13 0.92 6.26
N ASN A 497 -19.11 0.97 5.42
CA ASN A 497 -18.98 1.95 4.33
C ASN A 497 -19.65 1.53 3.02
N GLY A 498 -20.38 0.41 2.99
CA GLY A 498 -21.05 -0.12 1.81
C GLY A 498 -20.16 -0.98 0.90
N THR A 499 -18.91 -1.22 1.27
CA THR A 499 -18.01 -2.15 0.54
C THR A 499 -18.04 -3.56 1.15
N MET A 500 -17.24 -4.49 0.64
CA MET A 500 -17.24 -5.89 1.09
C MET A 500 -15.82 -6.48 1.10
N VAL A 501 -15.49 -7.24 2.14
CA VAL A 501 -14.35 -8.18 2.10
C VAL A 501 -14.84 -9.46 1.43
N ARG A 502 -14.34 -9.74 0.23
CA ARG A 502 -14.84 -10.82 -0.63
C ARG A 502 -14.12 -12.12 -0.42
N TYR A 503 -14.87 -13.23 -0.44
CA TYR A 503 -14.34 -14.60 -0.42
C TYR A 503 -14.90 -15.40 -1.60
N PRO A 504 -14.44 -15.12 -2.84
CA PRO A 504 -15.00 -15.75 -4.04
C PRO A 504 -14.86 -17.27 -3.99
N ASN A 505 -15.93 -18.01 -4.33
CA ASN A 505 -15.98 -19.46 -4.32
C ASN A 505 -15.53 -20.07 -2.99
N LEU A 506 -15.97 -19.47 -1.86
CA LEU A 506 -15.67 -20.01 -0.53
C LEU A 506 -16.20 -21.44 -0.42
N ARG A 507 -15.31 -22.38 -0.11
CA ARG A 507 -15.61 -23.81 -0.02
C ARG A 507 -14.84 -24.48 1.09
N LYS A 508 -15.39 -25.59 1.58
CA LYS A 508 -14.73 -26.49 2.53
C LYS A 508 -14.08 -27.65 1.78
N ASN A 509 -12.84 -27.97 2.10
CA ASN A 509 -12.13 -29.16 1.64
C ASN A 509 -11.63 -30.00 2.83
N ALA A 510 -10.81 -31.03 2.57
CA ALA A 510 -10.25 -31.89 3.62
C ALA A 510 -9.39 -31.11 4.64
N ASP A 511 -8.71 -30.04 4.20
CA ASP A 511 -7.77 -29.23 5.00
C ASP A 511 -8.43 -28.03 5.70
N GLY A 512 -9.73 -27.77 5.50
CA GLY A 512 -10.45 -26.64 6.07
C GLY A 512 -11.20 -25.81 5.04
N PHE A 513 -11.20 -24.46 5.18
CA PHE A 513 -11.84 -23.55 4.24
C PHE A 513 -10.82 -22.89 3.33
N GLU A 514 -11.22 -22.64 2.09
CA GLU A 514 -10.45 -21.87 1.12
C GLU A 514 -11.37 -21.04 0.22
N TYR A 515 -10.82 -19.99 -0.37
CA TYR A 515 -11.48 -19.17 -1.40
C TYR A 515 -10.51 -18.88 -2.54
N ASP A 516 -11.02 -18.43 -3.68
CA ASP A 516 -10.17 -18.10 -4.83
C ASP A 516 -9.48 -16.76 -4.62
N GLY A 517 -8.16 -16.77 -4.53
CA GLY A 517 -7.30 -15.61 -4.50
C GLY A 517 -6.73 -15.28 -5.89
N ARG A 518 -6.01 -14.16 -5.99
CA ARG A 518 -5.41 -13.69 -7.26
C ARG A 518 -4.49 -14.71 -7.93
N TYR A 519 -3.80 -15.54 -7.16
CA TYR A 519 -2.79 -16.48 -7.64
C TYR A 519 -3.13 -17.95 -7.35
N GLY A 520 -4.38 -18.22 -7.06
CA GLY A 520 -4.89 -19.54 -6.73
C GLY A 520 -5.61 -19.59 -5.40
N PRO A 521 -6.00 -20.81 -4.93
CA PRO A 521 -6.74 -20.97 -3.68
C PRO A 521 -5.98 -20.43 -2.46
N VAL A 522 -6.68 -19.75 -1.58
CA VAL A 522 -6.16 -19.18 -0.32
C VAL A 522 -6.88 -19.83 0.85
N LYS A 523 -6.13 -20.47 1.75
CA LYS A 523 -6.67 -21.03 2.99
C LYS A 523 -7.16 -19.93 3.91
N ILE A 524 -8.34 -20.15 4.52
CA ILE A 524 -8.96 -19.24 5.48
C ILE A 524 -9.49 -20.01 6.67
N TYR A 525 -9.43 -19.40 7.85
CA TYR A 525 -9.96 -19.90 9.11
C TYR A 525 -10.45 -18.71 9.94
N GLY A 526 -11.18 -18.99 11.03
CA GLY A 526 -11.83 -17.93 11.81
C GLY A 526 -10.90 -16.79 12.24
N GLY A 527 -9.71 -17.08 12.78
CA GLY A 527 -8.74 -16.06 13.16
C GLY A 527 -8.25 -15.22 11.97
N LYS A 528 -8.09 -15.83 10.77
CA LYS A 528 -7.71 -15.09 9.56
C LYS A 528 -8.86 -14.24 9.00
N MET A 529 -10.09 -14.73 9.12
CA MET A 529 -11.28 -13.93 8.80
C MET A 529 -11.40 -12.71 9.71
N VAL A 530 -11.19 -12.88 11.01
CA VAL A 530 -11.15 -11.77 11.99
C VAL A 530 -10.06 -10.76 11.63
N GLU A 531 -8.84 -11.20 11.31
CA GLU A 531 -7.75 -10.32 10.86
C GLU A 531 -8.17 -9.48 9.64
N ASN A 532 -8.77 -10.12 8.63
CA ASN A 532 -9.23 -9.44 7.42
C ASN A 532 -10.30 -8.37 7.73
N ILE A 533 -11.28 -8.69 8.57
CA ILE A 533 -12.34 -7.77 8.96
C ILE A 533 -11.79 -6.61 9.78
N VAL A 534 -10.96 -6.89 10.78
CA VAL A 534 -10.35 -5.86 11.64
C VAL A 534 -9.50 -4.88 10.82
N GLN A 535 -8.69 -5.39 9.89
CA GLN A 535 -7.93 -4.53 8.98
C GLN A 535 -8.84 -3.65 8.10
N ALA A 536 -9.94 -4.20 7.62
CA ALA A 536 -10.90 -3.46 6.80
C ALA A 536 -11.63 -2.37 7.63
N LEU A 537 -12.08 -2.69 8.83
CA LEU A 537 -12.71 -1.73 9.74
C LEU A 537 -11.73 -0.62 10.16
N ALA A 538 -10.49 -0.97 10.51
CA ALA A 538 -9.45 -0.02 10.86
C ALA A 538 -9.16 0.94 9.69
N ARG A 539 -9.07 0.42 8.45
CA ARG A 539 -8.94 1.24 7.23
C ARG A 539 -10.11 2.21 7.07
N ILE A 540 -11.35 1.78 7.30
CA ILE A 540 -12.52 2.66 7.17
C ILE A 540 -12.45 3.80 8.18
N VAL A 541 -12.07 3.52 9.44
CA VAL A 541 -11.90 4.56 10.47
C VAL A 541 -10.91 5.63 10.01
N VAL A 542 -9.69 5.21 9.63
CA VAL A 542 -8.61 6.13 9.25
C VAL A 542 -8.95 6.92 7.98
N PHE A 543 -9.55 6.27 6.97
CA PHE A 543 -9.87 6.94 5.71
C PHE A 543 -11.07 7.88 5.85
N ASP A 544 -12.02 7.59 6.75
CA ASP A 544 -13.09 8.50 7.12
C ASP A 544 -12.55 9.78 7.78
N GLN A 545 -11.55 9.63 8.65
CA GLN A 545 -10.87 10.73 9.31
C GLN A 545 -10.01 11.52 8.31
N MET A 546 -9.26 10.84 7.44
CA MET A 546 -8.47 11.44 6.37
C MET A 546 -9.34 12.28 5.42
N ALA A 547 -10.50 11.78 5.02
CA ALA A 547 -11.42 12.52 4.16
C ALA A 547 -11.94 13.80 4.82
N LYS A 548 -12.24 13.77 6.14
CA LYS A 548 -12.64 14.96 6.89
C LYS A 548 -11.52 16.00 6.95
N ILE A 549 -10.28 15.55 7.17
CA ILE A 549 -9.10 16.42 7.20
C ILE A 549 -8.93 17.08 5.83
N ASP A 550 -8.96 16.31 4.75
CA ASP A 550 -8.78 16.83 3.39
C ASP A 550 -9.86 17.83 2.98
N ILE A 551 -11.14 17.57 3.34
CA ILE A 551 -12.27 18.47 3.04
C ILE A 551 -12.02 19.87 3.67
N GLU A 552 -11.53 19.95 4.89
CA GLU A 552 -11.24 21.23 5.54
C GLU A 552 -9.99 21.90 4.96
N LEU A 553 -8.94 21.15 4.71
CA LEU A 553 -7.71 21.68 4.13
C LEU A 553 -7.94 22.24 2.71
N ARG A 554 -8.71 21.57 1.86
CA ARG A 554 -9.03 22.05 0.50
C ARG A 554 -9.72 23.41 0.47
N LYS A 555 -10.45 23.79 1.52
CA LYS A 555 -11.07 25.12 1.60
C LYS A 555 -10.06 26.27 1.70
N CYS A 556 -8.86 25.95 2.19
CA CYS A 556 -7.77 26.90 2.40
C CYS A 556 -6.69 26.81 1.31
N ASP A 557 -6.70 25.76 0.46
CA ASP A 557 -5.66 25.54 -0.56
C ASP A 557 -5.74 26.64 -1.64
N ASN A 558 -4.62 27.32 -1.86
CA ASN A 558 -4.49 28.36 -2.88
C ASN A 558 -3.09 28.29 -3.52
N PRO A 559 -2.93 27.48 -4.58
CA PRO A 559 -1.65 27.31 -5.26
C PRO A 559 -1.11 28.59 -5.89
N GLU A 560 -1.98 29.49 -6.36
CA GLU A 560 -1.58 30.77 -6.99
C GLU A 560 -0.92 31.72 -5.99
N ALA A 561 -1.34 31.67 -4.72
CA ALA A 561 -0.73 32.40 -3.62
C ALA A 561 0.36 31.61 -2.89
N ASP A 562 0.86 30.51 -3.46
CA ASP A 562 1.81 29.57 -2.83
C ASP A 562 1.38 29.12 -1.42
N ARG A 563 0.09 28.92 -1.22
CA ARG A 563 -0.49 28.42 0.04
C ARG A 563 -1.08 27.05 -0.18
N ARG A 564 -0.30 26.02 0.11
CA ARG A 564 -0.72 24.65 -0.08
C ARG A 564 -1.27 24.07 1.23
N TYR A 565 -2.48 23.54 1.16
CA TYR A 565 -3.17 22.87 2.26
C TYR A 565 -3.70 21.53 1.76
N LYS A 566 -2.92 20.46 1.89
CA LYS A 566 -3.24 19.17 1.28
C LYS A 566 -2.90 18.01 2.18
N VAL A 567 -3.75 16.99 2.14
CA VAL A 567 -3.33 15.64 2.50
C VAL A 567 -2.43 15.12 1.37
N ALA A 568 -1.14 14.95 1.68
CA ALA A 568 -0.10 14.68 0.69
C ALA A 568 0.27 13.21 0.58
N LEU A 569 0.06 12.44 1.65
CA LEU A 569 0.43 11.02 1.75
C LEU A 569 -0.40 10.33 2.84
N THR A 570 -0.68 9.06 2.67
CA THR A 570 -1.14 8.17 3.75
C THR A 570 -0.28 6.90 3.77
N VAL A 571 0.10 6.47 4.98
CA VAL A 571 0.91 5.26 5.20
C VAL A 571 0.25 4.41 6.27
N HIS A 572 -0.43 3.33 5.85
CA HIS A 572 -1.20 2.45 6.72
C HIS A 572 -2.30 3.19 7.50
N ASP A 573 -2.03 3.58 8.73
CA ASP A 573 -2.88 4.26 9.69
C ASP A 573 -2.43 5.72 9.98
N GLU A 574 -1.49 6.22 9.19
CA GLU A 574 -0.95 7.58 9.24
C GLU A 574 -1.52 8.47 8.14
N VAL A 575 -1.86 9.71 8.49
CA VAL A 575 -2.24 10.79 7.57
C VAL A 575 -1.18 11.87 7.62
N VAL A 576 -0.66 12.24 6.45
CA VAL A 576 0.39 13.25 6.30
C VAL A 576 -0.13 14.40 5.48
N SER A 577 -0.04 15.61 6.02
CA SER A 577 -0.49 16.84 5.37
C SER A 577 0.66 17.82 5.17
N VAL A 578 0.54 18.68 4.18
CA VAL A 578 1.43 19.81 3.93
C VAL A 578 0.63 21.09 4.07
N VAL A 579 1.12 22.03 4.88
CA VAL A 579 0.48 23.32 5.14
C VAL A 579 1.54 24.42 5.28
N PRO A 580 1.20 25.72 5.12
CA PRO A 580 2.13 26.79 5.43
C PRO A 580 2.64 26.69 6.88
N THR A 581 3.93 26.94 7.09
CA THR A 581 4.59 26.80 8.41
C THR A 581 3.89 27.61 9.51
N THR A 582 3.36 28.77 9.17
CA THR A 582 2.66 29.66 10.10
C THR A 582 1.40 29.06 10.73
N VAL A 583 0.81 28.04 10.11
CA VAL A 583 -0.40 27.36 10.58
C VAL A 583 -0.16 25.88 10.94
N ALA A 584 1.08 25.43 10.95
CA ALA A 584 1.41 24.01 11.17
C ALA A 584 0.92 23.50 12.55
N SER A 585 1.08 24.30 13.62
CA SER A 585 0.59 23.94 14.95
C SER A 585 -0.95 23.85 15.01
N TRP A 586 -1.65 24.76 14.31
CA TRP A 586 -3.10 24.67 14.19
C TRP A 586 -3.50 23.38 13.45
N CYS A 587 -2.84 23.09 12.34
CA CYS A 587 -3.14 21.89 11.56
C CYS A 587 -2.90 20.62 12.36
N LEU A 588 -1.81 20.52 13.13
CA LEU A 588 -1.55 19.39 14.01
C LEU A 588 -2.68 19.21 15.03
N ASN A 589 -3.07 20.26 15.74
CA ASN A 589 -4.15 20.19 16.72
C ASN A 589 -5.47 19.77 16.07
N PHE A 590 -5.81 20.36 14.92
CA PHE A 590 -7.00 20.01 14.14
C PHE A 590 -6.99 18.51 13.72
N MET A 591 -5.88 18.02 13.16
CA MET A 591 -5.74 16.62 12.75
C MET A 591 -5.85 15.67 13.96
N LEU A 592 -5.22 16.01 15.09
CA LEU A 592 -5.33 15.25 16.33
C LEU A 592 -6.78 15.20 16.86
N GLU A 593 -7.50 16.32 16.80
CA GLU A 593 -8.92 16.37 17.19
C GLU A 593 -9.77 15.47 16.29
N VAL A 594 -9.60 15.56 14.97
CA VAL A 594 -10.36 14.74 14.02
C VAL A 594 -10.07 13.25 14.21
N MET A 595 -8.79 12.88 14.41
CA MET A 595 -8.38 11.47 14.52
C MET A 595 -8.66 10.84 15.90
N LYS A 596 -9.02 11.65 16.91
CA LYS A 596 -9.54 11.19 18.21
C LYS A 596 -11.05 10.94 18.20
N VAL A 597 -11.76 11.29 17.14
CA VAL A 597 -13.20 11.09 17.02
C VAL A 597 -13.51 9.89 16.14
N PRO A 598 -14.13 8.84 16.69
CA PRO A 598 -14.54 7.68 15.90
C PRO A 598 -15.67 8.05 14.91
N PRO A 599 -15.78 7.36 13.76
CA PRO A 599 -16.93 7.47 12.87
C PRO A 599 -18.26 7.12 13.57
N LYS A 600 -19.38 7.65 13.04
CA LYS A 600 -20.71 7.43 13.63
C LYS A 600 -21.11 5.95 13.77
N TRP A 601 -20.67 5.09 12.84
CA TRP A 601 -20.97 3.66 12.87
C TRP A 601 -20.24 2.88 13.98
N CYS A 602 -19.22 3.48 14.60
CA CYS A 602 -18.45 2.90 15.72
C CYS A 602 -18.23 3.94 16.84
N SER A 603 -19.25 4.71 17.20
CA SER A 603 -19.16 5.88 18.09
C SER A 603 -18.55 5.61 19.46
N ASN A 604 -18.57 4.37 19.93
CA ASN A 604 -18.01 3.94 21.21
C ASN A 604 -16.62 3.26 21.07
N LEU A 605 -16.05 3.17 19.85
CA LEU A 605 -14.68 2.69 19.63
C LEU A 605 -13.67 3.65 20.28
N PRO A 606 -12.80 3.19 21.18
CA PRO A 606 -11.76 4.04 21.75
C PRO A 606 -10.64 4.28 20.74
N VAL A 607 -10.66 5.39 20.04
CA VAL A 607 -9.59 5.81 19.13
C VAL A 607 -8.62 6.74 19.84
N SER A 608 -7.35 6.72 19.44
CA SER A 608 -6.30 7.63 19.89
C SER A 608 -5.31 7.85 18.77
N CYS A 609 -4.57 8.94 18.79
CA CYS A 609 -3.54 9.25 17.82
C CYS A 609 -2.43 10.08 18.46
N GLU A 610 -1.29 10.07 17.81
CA GLU A 610 -0.12 10.91 18.12
C GLU A 610 0.40 11.50 16.81
N GLY A 611 1.03 12.67 16.88
CA GLY A 611 1.53 13.32 15.69
C GLY A 611 2.51 14.42 16.01
N ASP A 612 3.23 14.86 14.98
CA ASP A 612 4.22 15.91 15.10
C ASP A 612 4.32 16.74 13.81
N VAL A 613 5.07 17.83 13.87
CA VAL A 613 5.37 18.74 12.78
C VAL A 613 6.86 18.64 12.44
N GLY A 614 7.18 18.60 11.16
CA GLY A 614 8.56 18.57 10.70
C GLY A 614 8.77 19.26 9.36
N ASN A 615 10.03 19.50 9.00
CA ASN A 615 10.40 20.00 7.67
C ASN A 615 10.64 18.84 6.68
N ASN A 616 10.70 17.63 7.18
CA ASN A 616 10.81 16.41 6.39
C ASN A 616 10.03 15.27 7.07
N TYR A 617 9.84 14.17 6.34
CA TYR A 617 9.01 13.06 6.82
C TYR A 617 9.65 12.23 7.94
N ALA A 618 10.96 12.34 8.17
CA ALA A 618 11.62 11.64 9.29
C ALA A 618 11.45 12.41 10.60
N ASP A 619 11.40 13.74 10.55
CA ASP A 619 11.34 14.62 11.72
C ASP A 619 9.90 14.81 12.23
N ALA A 620 8.90 14.59 11.39
CA ALA A 620 7.48 14.66 11.77
C ALA A 620 6.96 13.39 12.47
N LYS A 621 7.88 12.51 12.96
CA LYS A 621 7.49 11.25 13.60
C LYS A 621 8.54 10.76 14.61
#